data_769ca47e888714b99fd475eb56946660
#
_entry.id   769ca47e888714b99fd475eb56946660
#
_cell.length_a   1.000
_cell.length_b   1.000
_cell.length_c   1.000
_cell.angle_alpha   90.00
_cell.angle_beta   90.00
_cell.angle_gamma   90.00
#
_symmetry.space_group_name_H-M   'P 1'
#
loop_
_entity.id
_entity.type
_entity.pdbx_description
1 polymer ?
#
loop_
_entity_poly.entity_id
_entity_poly.type
_entity_poly.pdbx_seq_one_letter_code
_entity_poly.pdbx_strand_id
1 'polypeptide(L)'
;MNAAFPSPSERRLQPAAACFEMERRIYPAEQDSWIMRTTEPSLPEQTGPPHNPGLKRLIEAKREWHHRPDAEAGEQGFLGWHERGYLPHFDAPNVTQFVTFLLRDAFPVTRRREWEPLLREGNESLRKRKLEAWLDRGHGECWLRRPDVAAQVEHVLRAEDGRTYRLRAWTLMPNHVHLVVDVWQTPLSSLLHLWKGRSSREANKGLKRRGTFWEREYFDTLIEDEVRLRRAVRYAENNPVKAGFVCDPKQWLWGSARFRDEYERLPSERTAGTFTRAAG
;
A
#
# COMPACT_ATOMS: atom_id res chain seq x y z
N MET A 1 30.20 14.77 4.48
CA MET A 1 30.16 14.40 5.88
C MET A 1 29.31 13.14 5.99
N ASN A 2 29.94 11.98 6.26
CA ASN A 2 29.27 10.69 6.36
C ASN A 2 28.63 10.57 7.74
N ALA A 3 27.30 10.65 7.80
CA ALA A 3 26.59 10.25 9.00
C ALA A 3 26.54 8.73 9.07
N ALA A 4 27.40 8.12 9.87
CA ALA A 4 27.38 6.70 10.14
C ALA A 4 26.16 6.35 11.00
N PHE A 5 25.45 5.30 10.62
CA PHE A 5 24.36 4.74 11.42
C PHE A 5 24.93 4.10 12.70
N PRO A 6 24.33 4.31 13.87
CA PRO A 6 24.75 3.66 15.11
C PRO A 6 24.54 2.14 15.00
N SER A 7 25.48 1.38 15.58
CA SER A 7 25.44 -0.07 15.66
C SER A 7 24.23 -0.58 16.44
N PRO A 8 23.80 -1.85 16.25
CA PRO A 8 22.64 -2.42 16.94
C PRO A 8 22.73 -2.42 18.48
N SER A 9 23.93 -2.34 19.03
CA SER A 9 24.18 -2.34 20.48
C SER A 9 24.07 -0.97 21.14
N GLU A 10 24.03 0.12 20.39
CA GLU A 10 23.97 1.49 20.92
C GLU A 10 22.56 2.09 20.94
N ARG A 11 21.57 1.40 20.43
CA ARG A 11 20.17 1.79 20.54
C ARG A 11 19.63 1.38 21.91
N ARG A 12 19.98 2.10 22.95
CA ARG A 12 19.11 2.19 24.13
C ARG A 12 17.84 2.86 23.66
N LEU A 13 16.78 2.06 23.56
CA LEU A 13 15.41 2.48 23.36
C LEU A 13 15.09 3.65 24.28
N GLN A 14 15.04 4.86 23.78
CA GLN A 14 14.21 5.87 24.42
C GLN A 14 12.77 5.38 24.34
N PRO A 15 12.00 5.50 25.41
CA PRO A 15 10.78 4.71 25.56
C PRO A 15 9.76 5.09 24.48
N ALA A 16 9.46 4.16 23.61
CA ALA A 16 8.32 4.19 22.69
C ALA A 16 6.98 4.48 23.43
N ALA A 17 6.94 4.29 24.74
CA ALA A 17 5.81 4.56 25.61
C ALA A 17 5.29 6.02 25.53
N ALA A 18 6.16 7.02 25.42
CA ALA A 18 5.73 8.42 25.35
C ALA A 18 5.09 8.77 23.99
N CYS A 19 5.58 8.17 22.89
CA CYS A 19 4.98 8.33 21.57
C CYS A 19 3.64 7.59 21.48
N PHE A 20 3.54 6.40 22.09
CA PHE A 20 2.33 5.57 22.11
C PHE A 20 1.18 6.21 22.90
N GLU A 21 1.49 6.96 23.95
CA GLU A 21 0.50 7.65 24.76
C GLU A 21 -0.05 8.91 24.09
N MET A 22 0.77 9.56 23.26
CA MET A 22 0.35 10.69 22.43
C MET A 22 -0.52 10.24 21.25
N GLU A 23 -0.27 9.05 20.68
CA GLU A 23 -1.04 8.46 19.59
C GLU A 23 -2.48 8.10 20.04
N ARG A 24 -2.67 7.59 21.27
CA ARG A 24 -4.00 7.34 21.85
C ARG A 24 -4.84 8.61 22.04
N ARG A 25 -4.22 9.77 22.20
CA ARG A 25 -4.93 11.06 22.31
C ARG A 25 -5.33 11.62 20.94
N ILE A 26 -4.57 11.32 19.88
CA ILE A 26 -4.78 11.85 18.54
C ILE A 26 -5.66 10.89 17.70
N TYR A 27 -5.60 9.59 17.98
CA TYR A 27 -6.31 8.53 17.26
C TYR A 27 -6.98 7.55 18.23
N PRO A 28 -8.22 7.81 18.69
CA PRO A 28 -8.99 6.81 19.45
C PRO A 28 -9.19 5.54 18.62
N ALA A 29 -9.08 4.39 19.28
CA ALA A 29 -9.14 3.05 18.67
C ALA A 29 -10.42 2.75 17.85
N GLU A 30 -11.46 3.55 18.00
CA GLU A 30 -12.72 3.41 17.26
C GLU A 30 -12.65 3.90 15.80
N GLN A 31 -11.56 4.59 15.40
CA GLN A 31 -11.44 5.16 14.05
C GLN A 31 -10.86 4.21 12.99
N ASP A 32 -10.36 3.03 13.38
CA ASP A 32 -9.81 2.04 12.45
C ASP A 32 -10.89 1.25 11.67
N SER A 33 -12.19 1.45 11.99
CA SER A 33 -13.31 0.74 11.33
C SER A 33 -13.81 1.41 10.04
N TRP A 34 -13.18 2.51 9.61
CA TRP A 34 -13.69 3.35 8.54
C TRP A 34 -13.42 2.85 7.11
N ILE A 35 -12.53 1.87 6.94
CA ILE A 35 -12.13 1.44 5.60
C ILE A 35 -13.21 0.63 4.91
N MET A 36 -14.16 0.04 5.68
CA MET A 36 -15.24 -0.75 5.10
C MET A 36 -16.49 -0.75 5.97
N ARG A 37 -17.51 -0.02 5.58
CA ARG A 37 -18.89 -0.40 5.83
C ARG A 37 -19.52 -0.77 4.50
N THR A 38 -19.28 -1.99 4.08
CA THR A 38 -20.17 -2.69 3.18
C THR A 38 -20.85 -3.78 4.02
N THR A 39 -22.17 -3.72 4.13
CA THR A 39 -22.98 -4.78 4.73
C THR A 39 -22.86 -6.02 3.85
N GLU A 40 -22.03 -6.99 4.24
CA GLU A 40 -21.90 -8.26 3.54
C GLU A 40 -22.68 -9.38 4.24
N PRO A 41 -23.36 -10.27 3.49
CA PRO A 41 -23.92 -11.50 4.05
C PRO A 41 -22.81 -12.50 4.42
N SER A 42 -22.97 -13.19 5.55
CA SER A 42 -22.06 -14.22 6.06
C SER A 42 -21.97 -15.41 5.11
N LEU A 43 -20.74 -15.84 4.77
CA LEU A 43 -20.46 -16.99 3.89
C LEU A 43 -19.95 -18.21 4.70
N PRO A 44 -20.23 -19.47 4.25
CA PRO A 44 -19.85 -20.69 4.95
C PRO A 44 -18.37 -21.07 4.78
N GLU A 45 -17.86 -21.81 5.77
CA GLU A 45 -16.49 -22.32 5.90
C GLU A 45 -16.16 -23.41 4.86
N GLN A 46 -15.01 -23.31 4.16
CA GLN A 46 -14.53 -24.37 3.26
C GLN A 46 -13.02 -24.64 3.40
N THR A 47 -12.66 -25.94 3.37
CA THR A 47 -11.31 -26.49 3.46
C THR A 47 -10.72 -26.76 2.08
N GLY A 48 -9.68 -26.00 1.65
CA GLY A 48 -8.95 -26.20 0.40
C GLY A 48 -7.86 -25.12 0.20
N PRO A 49 -6.94 -25.23 -0.81
CA PRO A 49 -6.07 -24.12 -1.17
C PRO A 49 -6.93 -22.90 -1.52
N PRO A 50 -6.40 -21.65 -1.51
CA PRO A 50 -7.19 -20.43 -1.47
C PRO A 50 -8.01 -20.20 -2.75
N HIS A 51 -8.88 -21.14 -3.07
CA HIS A 51 -9.97 -20.96 -4.02
C HIS A 51 -11.16 -20.53 -3.19
N ASN A 52 -11.46 -19.23 -3.19
CA ASN A 52 -12.62 -18.68 -2.52
C ASN A 52 -13.80 -18.68 -3.51
N PRO A 53 -14.70 -19.67 -3.48
CA PRO A 53 -15.85 -19.72 -4.40
C PRO A 53 -16.84 -18.56 -4.16
N GLY A 54 -16.79 -17.93 -2.98
CA GLY A 54 -17.51 -16.69 -2.70
C GLY A 54 -16.91 -15.47 -3.41
N LEU A 55 -15.63 -15.52 -3.78
CA LEU A 55 -14.95 -14.40 -4.45
C LEU A 55 -15.58 -14.07 -5.81
N LYS A 56 -15.91 -15.08 -6.61
CA LYS A 56 -16.61 -14.88 -7.90
C LYS A 56 -17.97 -14.23 -7.70
N ARG A 57 -18.78 -14.73 -6.74
CA ARG A 57 -20.08 -14.13 -6.40
C ARG A 57 -19.95 -12.71 -5.86
N LEU A 58 -18.94 -12.45 -5.03
CA LEU A 58 -18.65 -11.12 -4.52
C LEU A 58 -18.27 -10.17 -5.67
N ILE A 59 -17.43 -10.61 -6.60
CA ILE A 59 -17.03 -9.84 -7.77
C ILE A 59 -18.23 -9.60 -8.69
N GLU A 60 -19.07 -10.60 -8.92
CA GLU A 60 -20.31 -10.48 -9.69
C GLU A 60 -21.26 -9.45 -9.05
N ALA A 61 -21.51 -9.55 -7.73
CA ALA A 61 -22.32 -8.59 -6.99
C ALA A 61 -21.71 -7.17 -7.05
N LYS A 62 -20.38 -7.03 -6.89
CA LYS A 62 -19.71 -5.74 -7.01
C LYS A 62 -19.75 -5.18 -8.43
N ARG A 63 -19.71 -6.03 -9.47
CA ARG A 63 -19.88 -5.62 -10.87
C ARG A 63 -21.28 -5.10 -11.18
N GLU A 64 -22.29 -5.58 -10.49
CA GLU A 64 -23.67 -5.07 -10.63
C GLU A 64 -23.84 -3.70 -10.03
N TRP A 65 -23.12 -3.39 -8.93
CA TRP A 65 -23.24 -2.14 -8.17
C TRP A 65 -22.25 -1.05 -8.59
N HIS A 66 -21.06 -1.42 -9.10
CA HIS A 66 -19.99 -0.49 -9.45
C HIS A 66 -19.48 -0.76 -10.86
N HIS A 67 -19.59 0.25 -11.69
CA HIS A 67 -18.95 0.47 -12.98
C HIS A 67 -18.32 -0.75 -13.65
N ARG A 68 -19.02 -1.32 -14.59
CA ARG A 68 -18.34 -2.00 -15.69
C ARG A 68 -17.54 -0.95 -16.45
N PRO A 69 -16.29 -1.22 -16.84
CA PRO A 69 -15.58 -0.32 -17.72
C PRO A 69 -16.44 -0.08 -18.96
N ASP A 70 -16.53 1.15 -19.41
CA ASP A 70 -17.10 1.44 -20.73
C ASP A 70 -16.19 0.86 -21.82
N ALA A 71 -16.59 0.97 -23.08
CA ALA A 71 -15.82 0.40 -24.20
C ALA A 71 -14.42 1.01 -24.30
N GLU A 72 -14.28 2.32 -24.08
CA GLU A 72 -13.01 3.02 -24.15
C GLU A 72 -12.06 2.57 -23.03
N ALA A 73 -12.53 2.50 -21.79
CA ALA A 73 -11.76 1.98 -20.67
C ALA A 73 -11.35 0.51 -20.87
N GLY A 74 -12.25 -0.31 -21.48
CA GLY A 74 -11.96 -1.69 -21.84
C GLY A 74 -10.84 -1.80 -22.87
N GLU A 75 -10.83 -0.94 -23.90
CA GLU A 75 -9.75 -0.87 -24.90
C GLU A 75 -8.41 -0.45 -24.29
N GLN A 76 -8.43 0.40 -23.27
CA GLN A 76 -7.24 0.78 -22.49
C GLN A 76 -6.77 -0.34 -21.54
N GLY A 77 -7.53 -1.43 -21.40
CA GLY A 77 -7.21 -2.61 -20.60
C GLY A 77 -7.72 -2.56 -19.16
N PHE A 78 -8.63 -1.64 -18.80
CA PHE A 78 -9.31 -1.65 -17.51
C PHE A 78 -10.32 -2.79 -17.42
N LEU A 79 -10.32 -3.48 -16.28
CA LEU A 79 -11.11 -4.70 -16.07
C LEU A 79 -12.33 -4.51 -15.14
N GLY A 80 -12.46 -3.34 -14.52
CA GLY A 80 -13.42 -3.14 -13.44
C GLY A 80 -13.11 -4.05 -12.25
N TRP A 81 -14.15 -4.63 -11.64
CA TRP A 81 -13.96 -5.64 -10.61
C TRP A 81 -13.50 -6.95 -11.22
N HIS A 82 -12.36 -7.46 -10.76
CA HIS A 82 -11.77 -8.71 -11.26
C HIS A 82 -10.99 -9.44 -10.16
N GLU A 83 -10.57 -10.67 -10.45
CA GLU A 83 -9.69 -11.47 -9.61
C GLU A 83 -8.39 -11.82 -10.37
N ARG A 84 -7.29 -11.93 -9.65
CA ARG A 84 -6.01 -12.42 -10.19
C ARG A 84 -5.46 -13.62 -9.43
N GLY A 85 -6.09 -14.00 -8.34
CA GLY A 85 -5.71 -15.09 -7.47
C GLY A 85 -6.75 -15.31 -6.39
N TYR A 86 -6.50 -14.82 -5.18
CA TYR A 86 -7.39 -15.01 -4.03
C TYR A 86 -7.99 -13.68 -3.48
N LEU A 87 -7.67 -12.56 -4.11
CA LEU A 87 -8.18 -11.24 -3.73
C LEU A 87 -9.02 -10.60 -4.83
N PRO A 88 -10.08 -9.86 -4.47
CA PRO A 88 -10.79 -9.01 -5.40
C PRO A 88 -9.95 -7.75 -5.67
N HIS A 89 -9.92 -7.32 -6.93
CA HIS A 89 -9.28 -6.10 -7.36
C HIS A 89 -10.27 -5.22 -8.09
N PHE A 90 -10.05 -3.90 -8.01
CA PHE A 90 -10.80 -2.92 -8.78
C PHE A 90 -9.86 -2.16 -9.71
N ASP A 91 -10.28 -1.96 -10.97
CA ASP A 91 -9.48 -1.28 -11.98
C ASP A 91 -10.38 -0.41 -12.86
N ALA A 92 -10.20 0.91 -12.79
CA ALA A 92 -10.94 1.89 -13.57
C ALA A 92 -10.09 3.14 -13.82
N PRO A 93 -10.34 3.90 -14.90
CA PRO A 93 -9.67 5.17 -15.12
C PRO A 93 -10.16 6.24 -14.15
N ASN A 94 -9.30 7.23 -13.88
CA ASN A 94 -9.60 8.42 -13.08
C ASN A 94 -10.11 8.13 -11.66
N VAL A 95 -9.58 7.10 -11.02
CA VAL A 95 -9.89 6.73 -9.63
C VAL A 95 -8.67 6.86 -8.73
N THR A 96 -8.93 7.10 -7.45
CA THR A 96 -7.88 7.04 -6.43
C THR A 96 -7.94 5.71 -5.69
N GLN A 97 -6.80 5.08 -5.49
CA GLN A 97 -6.71 3.79 -4.82
C GLN A 97 -5.64 3.80 -3.73
N PHE A 98 -5.95 3.13 -2.63
CA PHE A 98 -4.96 2.72 -1.64
C PHE A 98 -4.44 1.34 -2.01
N VAL A 99 -3.12 1.20 -2.14
CA VAL A 99 -2.48 -0.02 -2.61
C VAL A 99 -1.42 -0.48 -1.62
N THR A 100 -1.39 -1.79 -1.32
CA THR A 100 -0.32 -2.42 -0.54
C THR A 100 0.24 -3.61 -1.31
N PHE A 101 1.56 -3.64 -1.52
CA PHE A 101 2.24 -4.80 -2.09
C PHE A 101 3.48 -5.17 -1.28
N LEU A 102 3.87 -6.43 -1.30
CA LEU A 102 4.76 -7.04 -0.32
C LEU A 102 5.97 -7.67 -0.98
N LEU A 103 7.06 -7.82 -0.21
CA LEU A 103 8.13 -8.74 -0.57
C LEU A 103 7.62 -10.18 -0.62
N ARG A 104 8.20 -11.00 -1.50
CA ARG A 104 7.81 -12.40 -1.70
C ARG A 104 7.85 -13.24 -0.43
N ASP A 105 8.76 -12.93 0.47
CA ASP A 105 9.02 -13.63 1.72
C ASP A 105 8.37 -12.99 2.95
N ALA A 106 7.54 -11.95 2.78
CA ALA A 106 6.73 -11.38 3.86
C ALA A 106 5.74 -12.40 4.46
N PHE A 107 5.41 -13.44 3.69
CA PHE A 107 4.67 -14.62 4.13
C PHE A 107 5.54 -15.89 4.06
N PRO A 108 6.44 -16.12 5.03
CA PRO A 108 7.36 -17.26 4.99
C PRO A 108 6.62 -18.60 4.99
N VAL A 109 7.02 -19.53 4.12
CA VAL A 109 6.43 -20.87 4.03
C VAL A 109 6.53 -21.62 5.36
N THR A 110 7.62 -21.42 6.09
CA THR A 110 7.86 -22.02 7.42
C THR A 110 6.83 -21.59 8.48
N ARG A 111 6.15 -20.47 8.28
CA ARG A 111 5.14 -19.90 9.17
C ARG A 111 3.74 -19.93 8.56
N ARG A 112 3.50 -20.75 7.55
CA ARG A 112 2.23 -20.82 6.80
C ARG A 112 1.02 -21.01 7.70
N ARG A 113 1.13 -21.83 8.76
CA ARG A 113 0.03 -22.07 9.72
C ARG A 113 -0.41 -20.81 10.48
N GLU A 114 0.45 -19.79 10.58
CA GLU A 114 0.15 -18.56 11.30
C GLU A 114 -0.51 -17.51 10.37
N TRP A 115 -0.07 -17.39 9.14
CA TRP A 115 -0.57 -16.34 8.24
C TRP A 115 -1.68 -16.80 7.28
N GLU A 116 -1.74 -18.06 6.90
CA GLU A 116 -2.76 -18.56 5.98
C GLU A 116 -4.20 -18.36 6.50
N PRO A 117 -4.49 -18.54 7.80
CA PRO A 117 -5.81 -18.21 8.35
C PRO A 117 -6.16 -16.74 8.27
N LEU A 118 -5.15 -15.82 8.27
CA LEU A 118 -5.38 -14.38 8.15
C LEU A 118 -5.95 -14.01 6.78
N LEU A 119 -5.50 -14.69 5.73
CA LEU A 119 -6.00 -14.48 4.37
C LEU A 119 -7.43 -15.02 4.17
N ARG A 120 -7.81 -15.99 5.01
CA ARG A 120 -9.15 -16.62 4.96
C ARG A 120 -10.17 -15.94 5.87
N GLU A 121 -9.77 -14.93 6.63
CA GLU A 121 -10.68 -14.17 7.48
C GLU A 121 -11.81 -13.56 6.64
N GLY A 122 -13.06 -13.92 6.93
CA GLY A 122 -14.22 -13.50 6.15
C GLY A 122 -14.59 -12.02 6.38
N ASN A 123 -14.33 -11.49 7.57
CA ASN A 123 -14.52 -10.06 7.84
C ASN A 123 -13.35 -9.26 7.26
N GLU A 124 -13.62 -8.49 6.23
CA GLU A 124 -12.61 -7.73 5.49
C GLU A 124 -11.82 -6.75 6.36
N SER A 125 -12.49 -6.01 7.24
CA SER A 125 -11.83 -5.07 8.16
C SER A 125 -10.93 -5.78 9.17
N LEU A 126 -11.38 -6.93 9.70
CA LEU A 126 -10.60 -7.74 10.61
C LEU A 126 -9.41 -8.40 9.90
N ARG A 127 -9.64 -8.91 8.69
CA ARG A 127 -8.58 -9.47 7.83
C ARG A 127 -7.49 -8.44 7.59
N LYS A 128 -7.85 -7.22 7.18
CA LYS A 128 -6.90 -6.14 6.94
C LYS A 128 -6.08 -5.84 8.18
N ARG A 129 -6.69 -5.63 9.35
CA ARG A 129 -5.97 -5.37 10.60
C ARG A 129 -5.00 -6.50 10.98
N LYS A 130 -5.44 -7.76 10.84
CA LYS A 130 -4.59 -8.93 11.14
C LYS A 130 -3.40 -9.02 10.19
N LEU A 131 -3.61 -8.77 8.89
CA LEU A 131 -2.55 -8.79 7.89
C LEU A 131 -1.55 -7.66 8.12
N GLU A 132 -2.00 -6.47 8.43
CA GLU A 132 -1.13 -5.33 8.78
C GLU A 132 -0.29 -5.64 10.02
N ALA A 133 -0.93 -6.12 11.10
CA ALA A 133 -0.21 -6.53 12.29
C ALA A 133 0.80 -7.65 12.03
N TRP A 134 0.56 -8.51 11.03
CA TRP A 134 1.53 -9.50 10.57
C TRP A 134 2.71 -8.84 9.85
N LEU A 135 2.44 -7.93 8.90
CA LEU A 135 3.45 -7.24 8.12
C LEU A 135 4.35 -6.35 8.99
N ASP A 136 3.77 -5.64 9.96
CA ASP A 136 4.48 -4.78 10.91
C ASP A 136 5.47 -5.55 11.79
N ARG A 137 5.27 -6.87 11.99
CA ARG A 137 6.26 -7.73 12.67
C ARG A 137 7.54 -7.94 11.86
N GLY A 138 7.57 -7.56 10.58
CA GLY A 138 8.77 -7.60 9.74
C GLY A 138 9.25 -9.02 9.46
N HIS A 139 8.35 -9.91 9.06
CA HIS A 139 8.73 -11.25 8.60
C HIS A 139 9.44 -11.21 7.25
N GLY A 140 10.30 -12.21 7.00
CA GLY A 140 11.16 -12.30 5.82
C GLY A 140 12.46 -11.53 5.99
N GLU A 141 13.20 -11.38 4.90
CA GLU A 141 14.52 -10.74 4.86
C GLU A 141 14.46 -9.21 5.02
N CYS A 142 13.26 -8.64 4.88
CA CYS A 142 13.05 -7.20 5.06
C CYS A 142 14.01 -6.34 4.22
N TRP A 143 14.21 -6.69 2.95
CA TRP A 143 15.16 -6.05 2.03
C TRP A 143 15.01 -4.54 1.91
N LEU A 144 13.80 -4.00 2.16
CA LEU A 144 13.54 -2.56 2.12
C LEU A 144 14.13 -1.80 3.34
N ARG A 145 14.70 -2.50 4.33
CA ARG A 145 15.53 -1.86 5.37
C ARG A 145 16.87 -1.37 4.83
N ARG A 146 17.32 -1.93 3.72
CA ARG A 146 18.57 -1.51 3.09
C ARG A 146 18.35 -0.21 2.32
N PRO A 147 19.11 0.86 2.64
CA PRO A 147 18.94 2.16 2.00
C PRO A 147 19.10 2.14 0.48
N ASP A 148 20.05 1.34 -0.03
CA ASP A 148 20.29 1.17 -1.47
C ASP A 148 19.09 0.55 -2.20
N VAL A 149 18.44 -0.45 -1.58
CA VAL A 149 17.25 -1.11 -2.12
C VAL A 149 16.03 -0.19 -2.03
N ALA A 150 15.79 0.43 -0.86
CA ALA A 150 14.66 1.33 -0.67
C ALA A 150 14.73 2.54 -1.61
N ALA A 151 15.92 3.12 -1.80
CA ALA A 151 16.13 4.23 -2.74
C ALA A 151 15.75 3.86 -4.17
N GLN A 152 16.12 2.65 -4.63
CA GLN A 152 15.76 2.18 -5.96
C GLN A 152 14.24 1.98 -6.11
N VAL A 153 13.59 1.40 -5.09
CA VAL A 153 12.14 1.23 -5.11
C VAL A 153 11.43 2.58 -5.13
N GLU A 154 11.81 3.51 -4.24
CA GLU A 154 11.22 4.86 -4.22
C GLU A 154 11.45 5.60 -5.54
N HIS A 155 12.66 5.52 -6.11
CA HIS A 155 12.96 6.11 -7.40
C HIS A 155 12.02 5.61 -8.50
N VAL A 156 11.81 4.29 -8.59
CA VAL A 156 10.91 3.69 -9.58
C VAL A 156 9.46 4.15 -9.38
N LEU A 157 8.99 4.23 -8.14
CA LEU A 157 7.64 4.69 -7.83
C LEU A 157 7.41 6.15 -8.23
N ARG A 158 8.43 6.99 -8.10
CA ARG A 158 8.33 8.43 -8.37
C ARG A 158 8.66 8.82 -9.81
N ALA A 159 9.21 7.92 -10.61
CA ALA A 159 9.74 8.23 -11.95
C ALA A 159 8.70 8.80 -12.92
N GLU A 160 7.44 8.36 -12.83
CA GLU A 160 6.35 8.81 -13.69
C GLU A 160 5.24 9.57 -12.91
N ASP A 161 5.52 9.96 -11.64
CA ASP A 161 4.61 10.75 -10.83
C ASP A 161 4.31 12.10 -11.48
N GLY A 162 3.03 12.44 -11.61
CA GLY A 162 2.55 13.64 -12.30
C GLY A 162 2.51 13.52 -13.83
N ARG A 163 2.89 12.37 -14.42
CA ARG A 163 2.86 12.13 -15.88
C ARG A 163 1.90 11.01 -16.27
N THR A 164 2.02 9.86 -15.65
CA THR A 164 1.22 8.64 -15.93
C THR A 164 0.19 8.36 -14.85
N TYR A 165 0.51 8.74 -13.64
CA TYR A 165 -0.30 8.65 -12.43
C TYR A 165 0.09 9.79 -11.49
N ARG A 166 -0.62 9.95 -10.37
CA ARG A 166 -0.20 10.85 -9.29
C ARG A 166 -0.12 10.11 -7.98
N LEU A 167 1.03 10.17 -7.34
CA LEU A 167 1.19 9.71 -5.97
C LEU A 167 0.65 10.75 -5.00
N ARG A 168 -0.33 10.36 -4.18
CA ARG A 168 -0.87 11.17 -3.07
C ARG A 168 -0.14 10.90 -1.77
N ALA A 169 0.31 9.67 -1.57
CA ALA A 169 1.19 9.28 -0.48
C ALA A 169 1.91 7.96 -0.80
N TRP A 170 3.06 7.76 -0.18
CA TRP A 170 3.75 6.46 -0.17
C TRP A 170 4.55 6.26 1.11
N THR A 171 4.76 5.00 1.46
CA THR A 171 5.64 4.58 2.54
C THR A 171 6.21 3.20 2.23
N LEU A 172 7.54 3.09 2.24
CA LEU A 172 8.25 1.83 2.14
C LEU A 172 8.54 1.34 3.54
N MET A 173 7.85 0.29 3.95
CA MET A 173 8.09 -0.44 5.19
C MET A 173 9.13 -1.55 4.96
N PRO A 174 9.69 -2.18 6.01
CA PRO A 174 10.77 -3.17 5.84
C PRO A 174 10.49 -4.30 4.84
N ASN A 175 9.26 -4.75 4.69
CA ASN A 175 8.84 -5.89 3.87
C ASN A 175 7.61 -5.63 2.98
N HIS A 176 7.10 -4.41 2.97
CA HIS A 176 5.95 -4.03 2.15
C HIS A 176 5.96 -2.54 1.82
N VAL A 177 5.07 -2.14 0.90
CA VAL A 177 4.89 -0.75 0.47
C VAL A 177 3.43 -0.39 0.53
N HIS A 178 3.13 0.78 1.08
CA HIS A 178 1.82 1.43 0.99
C HIS A 178 1.86 2.58 -0.01
N LEU A 179 0.84 2.68 -0.85
CA LEU A 179 0.64 3.78 -1.79
C LEU A 179 -0.79 4.31 -1.71
N VAL A 180 -0.94 5.61 -1.90
CA VAL A 180 -2.19 6.25 -2.33
C VAL A 180 -1.91 6.86 -3.69
N VAL A 181 -2.64 6.42 -4.72
CA VAL A 181 -2.34 6.76 -6.11
C VAL A 181 -3.61 7.11 -6.88
N ASP A 182 -3.57 8.23 -7.63
CA ASP A 182 -4.56 8.51 -8.65
C ASP A 182 -4.17 7.75 -9.92
N VAL A 183 -5.01 6.83 -10.32
CA VAL A 183 -4.89 6.07 -11.56
C VAL A 183 -5.60 6.86 -12.67
N TRP A 184 -4.88 7.15 -13.74
CA TRP A 184 -5.43 7.92 -14.86
C TRP A 184 -5.83 7.01 -16.02
N GLN A 185 -5.01 6.99 -17.11
CA GLN A 185 -5.27 6.23 -18.33
C GLN A 185 -4.58 4.86 -18.34
N THR A 186 -3.69 4.59 -17.37
CA THR A 186 -2.94 3.34 -17.29
C THR A 186 -3.51 2.48 -16.16
N PRO A 187 -4.00 1.27 -16.45
CA PRO A 187 -4.54 0.36 -15.44
C PRO A 187 -3.59 0.13 -14.25
N LEU A 188 -4.13 0.06 -13.02
CA LEU A 188 -3.35 -0.19 -11.82
C LEU A 188 -2.52 -1.47 -11.93
N SER A 189 -3.08 -2.50 -12.55
CA SER A 189 -2.39 -3.76 -12.81
C SER A 189 -1.12 -3.58 -13.65
N SER A 190 -1.17 -2.70 -14.65
CA SER A 190 -0.02 -2.35 -15.52
C SER A 190 1.01 -1.52 -14.76
N LEU A 191 0.55 -0.55 -13.95
CA LEU A 191 1.44 0.23 -13.08
C LEU A 191 2.18 -0.67 -12.09
N LEU A 192 1.48 -1.59 -11.43
CA LEU A 192 2.10 -2.55 -10.51
C LEU A 192 3.09 -3.48 -11.21
N HIS A 193 2.78 -3.91 -12.43
CA HIS A 193 3.72 -4.71 -13.22
C HIS A 193 5.01 -3.91 -13.51
N LEU A 194 4.86 -2.65 -13.90
CA LEU A 194 5.97 -1.74 -14.15
C LEU A 194 6.81 -1.51 -12.89
N TRP A 195 6.18 -1.13 -11.77
CA TRP A 195 6.85 -0.83 -10.51
C TRP A 195 7.56 -2.06 -9.95
N LYS A 196 6.85 -3.19 -9.84
CA LYS A 196 7.41 -4.45 -9.35
C LYS A 196 8.52 -4.96 -10.26
N GLY A 197 8.33 -4.89 -11.59
CA GLY A 197 9.30 -5.37 -12.58
C GLY A 197 10.61 -4.57 -12.57
N ARG A 198 10.52 -3.24 -12.64
CA ARG A 198 11.70 -2.35 -12.63
C ARG A 198 12.42 -2.41 -11.29
N SER A 199 11.71 -2.26 -10.18
CA SER A 199 12.32 -2.25 -8.85
C SER A 199 12.93 -3.60 -8.47
N SER A 200 12.30 -4.73 -8.84
CA SER A 200 12.87 -6.05 -8.58
C SER A 200 14.19 -6.30 -9.34
N ARG A 201 14.27 -5.79 -10.57
CA ARG A 201 15.50 -5.89 -11.37
C ARG A 201 16.67 -5.18 -10.69
N GLU A 202 16.46 -3.92 -10.32
CA GLU A 202 17.49 -3.10 -9.68
C GLU A 202 17.82 -3.62 -8.27
N ALA A 203 16.82 -3.99 -7.47
CA ALA A 203 17.02 -4.58 -6.15
C ALA A 203 17.83 -5.89 -6.23
N ASN A 204 17.44 -6.82 -7.11
CA ASN A 204 18.15 -8.08 -7.29
C ASN A 204 19.60 -7.89 -7.76
N LYS A 205 19.85 -6.90 -8.63
CA LYS A 205 21.21 -6.52 -9.07
C LYS A 205 22.04 -6.01 -7.89
N GLY A 206 21.51 -5.05 -7.11
CA GLY A 206 22.20 -4.52 -5.92
C GLY A 206 22.45 -5.56 -4.84
N LEU A 207 21.50 -6.47 -4.64
CA LEU A 207 21.60 -7.57 -3.69
C LEU A 207 22.43 -8.76 -4.20
N LYS A 208 22.90 -8.74 -5.47
CA LYS A 208 23.60 -9.87 -6.13
C LYS A 208 22.81 -11.19 -6.02
N ARG A 209 21.49 -11.12 -6.09
CA ARG A 209 20.57 -12.27 -5.99
C ARG A 209 19.75 -12.46 -7.26
N ARG A 210 19.12 -13.62 -7.37
CA ARG A 210 18.17 -13.96 -8.44
C ARG A 210 16.84 -14.41 -7.81
N GLY A 211 15.79 -14.45 -8.61
CA GLY A 211 14.47 -14.93 -8.20
C GLY A 211 13.47 -13.82 -7.92
N THR A 212 12.30 -14.22 -7.47
CA THR A 212 11.17 -13.33 -7.23
C THR A 212 11.47 -12.42 -6.03
N PHE A 213 11.28 -11.11 -6.22
CA PHE A 213 11.47 -10.11 -5.19
C PHE A 213 10.15 -9.73 -4.52
N TRP A 214 9.10 -9.48 -5.32
CA TRP A 214 7.78 -9.10 -4.86
C TRP A 214 6.81 -10.28 -4.85
N GLU A 215 5.88 -10.28 -3.90
CA GLU A 215 4.72 -11.18 -3.97
C GLU A 215 3.88 -10.83 -5.22
N ARG A 216 3.24 -11.84 -5.80
CA ARG A 216 2.41 -11.66 -7.01
C ARG A 216 1.19 -10.79 -6.71
N GLU A 217 0.48 -11.14 -5.65
CA GLU A 217 -0.72 -10.44 -5.21
C GLU A 217 -0.40 -9.06 -4.59
N TYR A 218 -1.42 -8.25 -4.49
CA TYR A 218 -1.44 -6.96 -3.81
C TYR A 218 -2.82 -6.73 -3.20
N PHE A 219 -2.93 -5.75 -2.33
CA PHE A 219 -4.21 -5.31 -1.78
C PHE A 219 -4.50 -3.94 -2.35
N ASP A 220 -5.73 -3.73 -2.83
CA ASP A 220 -6.20 -2.43 -3.29
C ASP A 220 -7.57 -2.10 -2.68
N THR A 221 -7.82 -0.82 -2.50
CA THR A 221 -9.08 -0.29 -1.99
C THR A 221 -9.39 0.99 -2.74
N LEU A 222 -10.58 1.06 -3.35
CA LEU A 222 -11.09 2.27 -3.98
C LEU A 222 -11.33 3.35 -2.91
N ILE A 223 -10.87 4.56 -3.19
CA ILE A 223 -11.10 5.75 -2.39
C ILE A 223 -12.15 6.61 -3.08
N GLU A 224 -13.33 6.68 -2.50
CA GLU A 224 -14.53 7.26 -3.14
C GLU A 224 -14.74 8.74 -2.82
N ASP A 225 -14.12 9.25 -1.75
CA ASP A 225 -14.34 10.61 -1.29
C ASP A 225 -13.08 11.24 -0.65
N GLU A 226 -13.11 12.55 -0.52
CA GLU A 226 -12.00 13.35 0.01
C GLU A 226 -11.71 13.06 1.50
N VAL A 227 -12.71 12.67 2.28
CA VAL A 227 -12.51 12.31 3.70
C VAL A 227 -11.73 11.00 3.79
N ARG A 228 -12.09 10.01 2.96
CA ARG A 228 -11.36 8.75 2.85
C ARG A 228 -9.96 8.97 2.29
N LEU A 229 -9.80 9.88 1.31
CA LEU A 229 -8.48 10.23 0.77
C LEU A 229 -7.55 10.75 1.87
N ARG A 230 -7.98 11.77 2.61
CA ARG A 230 -7.17 12.32 3.71
C ARG A 230 -6.81 11.28 4.77
N ARG A 231 -7.74 10.38 5.09
CA ARG A 231 -7.48 9.28 6.02
C ARG A 231 -6.47 8.29 5.46
N ALA A 232 -6.60 7.89 4.19
CA ALA A 232 -5.70 6.96 3.53
C ALA A 232 -4.27 7.51 3.42
N VAL A 233 -4.13 8.80 3.07
CA VAL A 233 -2.84 9.51 3.06
C VAL A 233 -2.21 9.48 4.45
N ARG A 234 -2.96 9.93 5.46
CA ARG A 234 -2.49 9.92 6.85
C ARG A 234 -2.11 8.52 7.32
N TYR A 235 -2.92 7.52 6.98
CA TYR A 235 -2.65 6.13 7.32
C TYR A 235 -1.34 5.65 6.71
N ALA A 236 -1.13 5.86 5.40
CA ALA A 236 0.10 5.47 4.72
C ALA A 236 1.33 6.13 5.37
N GLU A 237 1.26 7.43 5.63
CA GLU A 237 2.39 8.20 6.15
C GLU A 237 2.71 7.93 7.62
N ASN A 238 1.70 7.64 8.44
CA ASN A 238 1.90 7.31 9.86
C ASN A 238 2.24 5.83 10.12
N ASN A 239 2.28 4.99 9.09
CA ASN A 239 2.61 3.57 9.28
C ASN A 239 3.95 3.34 10.00
N PRO A 240 5.06 4.07 9.70
CA PRO A 240 6.31 3.95 10.43
C PRO A 240 6.23 4.37 11.91
N VAL A 241 5.38 5.35 12.23
CA VAL A 241 5.12 5.77 13.63
C VAL A 241 4.36 4.68 14.36
N LYS A 242 3.29 4.15 13.75
CA LYS A 242 2.49 3.04 14.29
C LYS A 242 3.34 1.80 14.54
N ALA A 243 4.29 1.49 13.65
CA ALA A 243 5.22 0.38 13.80
C ALA A 243 6.39 0.68 14.78
N GLY A 244 6.45 1.88 15.37
CA GLY A 244 7.46 2.26 16.36
C GLY A 244 8.85 2.54 15.78
N PHE A 245 8.99 2.79 14.48
CA PHE A 245 10.27 3.09 13.85
C PHE A 245 10.70 4.55 14.03
N VAL A 246 9.77 5.48 14.08
CA VAL A 246 9.98 6.92 14.26
C VAL A 246 8.86 7.51 15.12
N CYS A 247 9.04 8.73 15.64
CA CYS A 247 8.01 9.45 16.39
C CYS A 247 7.23 10.45 15.53
N ASP A 248 7.78 10.84 14.39
CA ASP A 248 7.16 11.76 13.41
C ASP A 248 7.28 11.15 12.03
N PRO A 249 6.20 11.07 11.24
CA PRO A 249 6.24 10.52 9.88
C PRO A 249 7.24 11.24 8.97
N LYS A 250 7.53 12.53 9.20
CA LYS A 250 8.54 13.31 8.45
C LYS A 250 9.98 12.81 8.69
N GLN A 251 10.22 12.08 9.77
CA GLN A 251 11.52 11.47 10.06
C GLN A 251 11.77 10.16 9.29
N TRP A 252 10.72 9.59 8.70
CA TRP A 252 10.86 8.35 7.92
C TRP A 252 11.42 8.63 6.54
N LEU A 253 12.64 8.14 6.26
CA LEU A 253 13.38 8.43 5.02
C LEU A 253 12.69 7.92 3.75
N TRP A 254 11.84 6.89 3.85
CA TRP A 254 11.24 6.21 2.72
C TRP A 254 9.73 6.43 2.65
N GLY A 255 9.30 7.64 2.97
CA GLY A 255 7.89 8.04 2.97
C GLY A 255 7.66 9.43 2.39
N SER A 256 6.44 9.66 1.91
CA SER A 256 6.03 10.92 1.29
C SER A 256 5.95 12.09 2.28
N ALA A 257 5.70 11.83 3.57
CA ALA A 257 5.55 12.86 4.59
C ALA A 257 6.74 13.85 4.65
N ARG A 258 7.97 13.37 4.41
CA ARG A 258 9.18 14.20 4.41
C ARG A 258 9.23 15.24 3.29
N PHE A 259 8.43 15.07 2.25
CA PHE A 259 8.38 15.97 1.09
C PHE A 259 7.24 16.99 1.16
N ARG A 260 6.34 16.88 2.14
CA ARG A 260 5.23 17.82 2.29
C ARG A 260 5.72 19.18 2.75
N ASP A 261 5.19 20.21 2.09
CA ASP A 261 5.42 21.60 2.48
C ASP A 261 4.57 22.01 3.70
N GLU A 262 4.60 23.28 4.05
CA GLU A 262 3.82 23.88 5.14
C GLU A 262 2.29 23.79 4.93
N TYR A 263 1.85 23.60 3.67
CA TYR A 263 0.45 23.41 3.28
C TYR A 263 0.10 21.93 3.08
N GLU A 264 0.94 21.01 3.57
CA GLU A 264 0.80 19.55 3.41
C GLU A 264 0.74 19.05 1.97
N ARG A 265 1.32 19.81 0.99
CA ARG A 265 1.36 19.48 -0.44
C ARG A 265 2.65 18.78 -0.82
N LEU A 266 2.54 17.77 -1.68
CA LEU A 266 3.69 17.12 -2.30
C LEU A 266 4.24 17.96 -3.48
N PRO A 267 5.50 17.74 -3.93
CA PRO A 267 6.08 18.44 -5.07
C PRO A 267 5.24 18.36 -6.34
N SER A 268 4.67 17.20 -6.65
CA SER A 268 3.78 17.00 -7.81
C SER A 268 2.45 17.77 -7.70
N GLU A 269 2.03 18.15 -6.51
CA GLU A 269 0.81 18.95 -6.29
C GLU A 269 1.05 20.45 -6.41
N ARG A 270 2.31 20.90 -6.24
CA ARG A 270 2.68 22.33 -6.36
C ARG A 270 2.64 22.81 -7.80
N THR A 271 3.01 21.96 -8.76
CA THR A 271 3.05 22.30 -10.19
C THR A 271 1.67 22.31 -10.84
N ALA A 272 0.69 21.59 -10.31
CA ALA A 272 -0.67 21.55 -10.85
C ALA A 272 -1.46 22.87 -10.67
N GLY A 273 -1.08 23.70 -9.69
CA GLY A 273 -1.73 25.01 -9.43
C GLY A 273 -1.36 26.13 -10.40
N THR A 274 -0.33 25.95 -11.24
CA THR A 274 0.15 27.00 -12.16
C THR A 274 -0.48 26.94 -13.56
N PHE A 275 -1.16 25.84 -13.89
CA PHE A 275 -1.75 25.66 -15.23
C PHE A 275 -3.21 26.12 -15.36
N THR A 276 -3.88 26.51 -14.27
CA THR A 276 -5.32 26.90 -14.30
C THR A 276 -5.55 28.42 -14.37
N ARG A 277 -4.52 29.24 -14.63
CA ARG A 277 -4.65 30.71 -14.71
C ARG A 277 -4.32 31.35 -16.07
N ALA A 278 -4.28 30.56 -17.14
CA ALA A 278 -4.05 31.08 -18.50
C ALA A 278 -5.13 30.54 -19.46
N ALA A 279 -6.41 30.80 -19.17
CA ALA A 279 -7.50 30.78 -20.13
C ALA A 279 -8.64 31.63 -19.55
N GLY A 280 -8.52 32.92 -19.74
CA GLY A 280 -9.54 33.93 -19.54
C GLY A 280 -9.48 34.87 -20.68
#